data_1277dde76526f78e2cd589ac0d048c18
#
_entry.id   1277dde76526f78e2cd589ac0d048c18
#
_cell.length_a   1.000
_cell.length_b   1.000
_cell.length_c   1.000
_cell.angle_alpha   90.00
_cell.angle_beta   90.00
_cell.angle_gamma   90.00
#
_symmetry.space_group_name_H-M   'P 1'
#
loop_
_entity.id
_entity.type
_entity.pdbx_description
1 polymer ?
#
loop_
_entity_poly.entity_id
_entity_poly.type
_entity_poly.pdbx_seq_one_letter_code
_entity_poly.pdbx_strand_id
1 'polypeptide(L)'
;HKPIYAINRYYQIDGQYKNDTDVCGISVGRSQWSANEFIPSVKVFRYVNNRWSRQSEETTLTRAIDMAMLVIKTLDHVYNGKDMGKINSEFASLDIKKMTDNEELVNALNEYLNNEDNKCDIEAHIDRLEKALLSYRNK
;
A
#
# COMPACT_ATOMS: atom_id res chain seq x y z
N HIS A 1 9.81 11.96 -11.18
CA HIS A 1 8.35 11.92 -11.07
C HIS A 1 7.77 13.32 -11.09
N LYS A 2 6.76 13.50 -11.93
CA LYS A 2 6.03 14.77 -12.01
C LYS A 2 4.59 14.50 -11.58
N PRO A 3 4.17 14.96 -10.39
CA PRO A 3 2.83 14.67 -9.87
C PRO A 3 1.73 15.34 -10.70
N ILE A 4 0.63 14.63 -10.88
CA ILE A 4 -0.57 15.13 -11.54
C ILE A 4 -1.72 15.22 -10.52
N TYR A 5 -1.95 14.16 -9.77
CA TYR A 5 -2.93 14.11 -8.68
C TYR A 5 -2.24 13.66 -7.40
N ALA A 6 -2.60 14.25 -6.27
CA ALA A 6 -1.92 13.96 -5.02
C ALA A 6 -2.83 14.06 -3.81
N ILE A 7 -2.47 13.28 -2.78
CA ILE A 7 -2.96 13.48 -1.43
C ILE A 7 -1.87 14.24 -0.69
N ASN A 8 -2.11 15.51 -0.39
CA ASN A 8 -1.17 16.34 0.36
C ASN A 8 -1.43 16.18 1.86
N ARG A 9 -0.42 16.46 2.66
CA ARG A 9 -0.49 16.36 4.13
C ARG A 9 -0.88 14.94 4.59
N TYR A 10 -0.36 13.95 3.87
CA TYR A 10 -0.62 12.54 4.19
C TYR A 10 -0.16 12.18 5.60
N TYR A 11 0.81 12.91 6.16
CA TYR A 11 1.28 12.71 7.53
C TYR A 11 0.14 12.74 8.57
N GLN A 12 -0.99 13.36 8.26
CA GLN A 12 -2.14 13.43 9.16
C GLN A 12 -2.90 12.11 9.26
N ILE A 13 -2.72 11.20 8.30
CA ILE A 13 -3.46 9.94 8.21
C ILE A 13 -2.56 8.72 7.99
N ASP A 14 -1.28 8.85 8.28
CA ASP A 14 -0.27 7.80 8.01
C ASP A 14 -0.28 6.70 9.08
N GLY A 15 -1.45 6.14 9.36
CA GLY A 15 -1.62 5.02 10.28
C GLY A 15 -1.06 5.30 11.67
N GLN A 16 -0.26 4.37 12.20
CA GLN A 16 0.37 4.52 13.52
C GLN A 16 1.39 5.67 13.56
N TYR A 17 1.87 6.13 12.41
CA TYR A 17 2.85 7.21 12.31
C TYR A 17 2.21 8.57 12.07
N LYS A 18 0.89 8.68 12.14
CA LYS A 18 0.19 9.95 11.90
C LYS A 18 0.74 11.05 12.80
N ASN A 19 1.02 12.20 12.19
CA ASN A 19 1.65 13.37 12.80
C ASN A 19 3.08 13.15 13.31
N ASP A 20 3.69 12.00 13.00
CA ASP A 20 5.06 11.67 13.37
C ASP A 20 5.76 10.92 12.23
N THR A 21 5.67 11.48 11.04
CA THR A 21 6.25 10.90 9.82
C THR A 21 6.72 12.01 8.90
N ASP A 22 7.71 11.70 8.07
CA ASP A 22 8.17 12.59 7.01
C ASP A 22 7.40 12.42 5.69
N VAL A 23 6.44 11.49 5.65
CA VAL A 23 5.59 11.28 4.47
C VAL A 23 4.59 12.43 4.35
N CYS A 24 4.82 13.30 3.37
CA CYS A 24 4.01 14.49 3.17
C CYS A 24 2.98 14.35 2.05
N GLY A 25 3.13 13.34 1.21
CA GLY A 25 2.18 13.16 0.13
C GLY A 25 2.33 11.84 -0.60
N ILE A 26 1.25 11.48 -1.28
CA ILE A 26 1.20 10.37 -2.21
C ILE A 26 0.64 10.93 -3.52
N SER A 27 1.27 10.63 -4.65
CA SER A 27 0.83 11.18 -5.92
C SER A 27 0.80 10.15 -7.04
N VAL A 28 -0.06 10.40 -8.01
CA VAL A 28 -0.05 9.74 -9.32
C VAL A 28 0.45 10.75 -10.33
N GLY A 29 1.38 10.37 -11.18
CA GLY A 29 1.93 11.27 -12.18
C GLY A 29 2.85 10.59 -13.16
N ARG A 30 3.71 11.39 -13.80
CA ARG A 30 4.69 10.91 -14.77
C ARG A 30 5.90 10.33 -14.01
N SER A 31 6.24 9.07 -14.31
CA SER A 31 7.38 8.41 -13.66
C SER A 31 8.72 9.04 -14.05
N GLN A 32 9.72 8.88 -13.17
CA GLN A 32 11.10 9.28 -13.44
C GLN A 32 11.76 8.46 -14.55
N TRP A 33 11.24 7.26 -14.81
CA TRP A 33 11.76 6.40 -15.88
C TRP A 33 11.04 6.60 -17.22
N SER A 34 10.11 7.55 -17.30
CA SER A 34 9.50 7.95 -18.55
C SER A 34 10.58 8.59 -19.45
N ALA A 35 10.64 8.16 -20.71
CA ALA A 35 11.52 8.75 -21.71
C ALA A 35 10.68 9.50 -22.76
N ASN A 36 10.61 8.97 -23.98
CA ASN A 36 9.77 9.53 -25.05
C ASN A 36 8.30 9.14 -24.89
N GLU A 37 8.03 8.12 -24.10
CA GLU A 37 6.69 7.62 -23.82
C GLU A 37 6.29 7.95 -22.38
N PHE A 38 5.06 8.43 -22.22
CA PHE A 38 4.53 8.70 -20.89
C PHE A 38 4.22 7.38 -20.17
N ILE A 39 4.87 7.16 -19.00
CA ILE A 39 4.62 6.00 -18.15
C ILE A 39 4.15 6.51 -16.78
N PRO A 40 2.89 6.24 -16.39
CA PRO A 40 2.40 6.70 -15.10
C PRO A 40 3.02 5.93 -13.93
N SER A 41 3.09 6.59 -12.79
CA SER A 41 3.57 5.97 -11.56
C SER A 41 2.84 6.50 -10.34
N VAL A 42 2.98 5.79 -9.23
CA VAL A 42 2.56 6.21 -7.90
C VAL A 42 3.81 6.46 -7.08
N LYS A 43 3.85 7.55 -6.34
CA LYS A 43 5.02 7.91 -5.56
C LYS A 43 4.65 8.42 -4.17
N VAL A 44 5.42 8.01 -3.18
CA VAL A 44 5.38 8.54 -1.83
C VAL A 44 6.42 9.66 -1.74
N PHE A 45 6.00 10.85 -1.28
CA PHE A 45 6.88 11.99 -1.08
C PHE A 45 7.23 12.15 0.39
N ARG A 46 8.54 12.32 0.65
CA ARG A 46 9.06 12.58 1.99
C ARG A 46 9.72 13.95 2.06
N TYR A 47 9.47 14.68 3.15
CA TYR A 47 10.08 15.97 3.40
C TYR A 47 10.93 15.85 4.67
N VAL A 48 12.26 15.97 4.50
CA VAL A 48 13.23 15.73 5.56
C VAL A 48 14.23 16.87 5.58
N ASN A 49 14.52 17.42 6.77
CA ASN A 49 15.50 18.49 6.96
C ASN A 49 15.25 19.69 6.03
N ASN A 50 13.99 20.13 5.96
CA ASN A 50 13.54 21.30 5.19
C ASN A 50 13.71 21.16 3.68
N ARG A 51 13.74 19.92 3.16
CA ARG A 51 13.75 19.66 1.72
C ARG A 51 13.10 18.34 1.38
N TRP A 52 12.66 18.22 0.13
CA TRP A 52 12.09 16.98 -0.39
C TRP A 52 13.20 15.93 -0.53
N SER A 53 12.96 14.75 0.00
CA SER A 53 13.89 13.63 -0.09
C SER A 53 13.94 13.12 -1.53
N ARG A 54 15.13 12.79 -2.01
CA ARG A 54 15.35 12.11 -3.29
C ARG A 54 15.08 10.61 -3.17
N GLN A 55 15.17 10.08 -1.94
CA GLN A 55 14.82 8.69 -1.63
C GLN A 55 13.31 8.61 -1.49
N SER A 56 12.67 8.09 -2.51
CA SER A 56 11.21 8.00 -2.55
C SER A 56 10.79 6.66 -3.14
N GLU A 57 9.65 6.22 -2.67
CA GLU A 57 9.05 4.97 -3.10
C GLU A 57 8.18 5.28 -4.33
N GLU A 58 8.66 4.90 -5.49
CA GLU A 58 7.93 5.07 -6.75
C GLU A 58 7.72 3.71 -7.41
N THR A 59 6.49 3.43 -7.86
CA THR A 59 6.15 2.17 -8.49
C THR A 59 5.09 2.36 -9.58
N THR A 60 4.88 1.33 -10.39
CA THR A 60 3.83 1.35 -11.41
C THR A 60 2.45 1.22 -10.78
N LEU A 61 1.40 1.65 -11.50
CA LEU A 61 0.02 1.55 -11.02
C LEU A 61 -0.38 0.10 -10.74
N THR A 62 -0.05 -0.82 -11.64
CA THR A 62 -0.40 -2.23 -11.50
C THR A 62 0.27 -2.88 -10.29
N ARG A 63 1.55 -2.55 -10.05
CA ARG A 63 2.25 -3.04 -8.85
C ARG A 63 1.62 -2.50 -7.57
N ALA A 64 1.24 -1.22 -7.56
CA ALA A 64 0.58 -0.63 -6.38
C ALA A 64 -0.73 -1.35 -6.07
N ILE A 65 -1.52 -1.67 -7.10
CA ILE A 65 -2.78 -2.41 -6.93
C ILE A 65 -2.51 -3.82 -6.39
N ASP A 66 -1.53 -4.52 -6.95
CA ASP A 66 -1.18 -5.88 -6.49
C ASP A 66 -0.60 -5.88 -5.08
N MET A 67 0.16 -4.85 -4.70
CA MET A 67 0.63 -4.68 -3.34
C MET A 67 -0.55 -4.52 -2.37
N ALA A 68 -1.52 -3.70 -2.72
CA ALA A 68 -2.74 -3.54 -1.91
C ALA A 68 -3.52 -4.86 -1.80
N MET A 69 -3.64 -5.59 -2.90
CA MET A 69 -4.28 -6.91 -2.91
C MET A 69 -3.58 -7.89 -1.96
N LEU A 70 -2.24 -7.93 -1.98
CA LEU A 70 -1.48 -8.80 -1.10
C LEU A 70 -1.71 -8.45 0.37
N VAL A 71 -1.76 -7.15 0.70
CA VAL A 71 -2.10 -6.69 2.05
C VAL A 71 -3.48 -7.22 2.46
N ILE A 72 -4.50 -7.04 1.60
CA ILE A 72 -5.87 -7.50 1.90
C ILE A 72 -5.92 -9.01 2.10
N LYS A 73 -5.24 -9.78 1.25
CA LYS A 73 -5.21 -11.24 1.40
C LYS A 73 -4.52 -11.67 2.69
N THR A 74 -3.48 -10.96 3.09
CA THR A 74 -2.79 -11.21 4.37
C THR A 74 -3.72 -10.95 5.56
N LEU A 75 -4.45 -9.84 5.54
CA LEU A 75 -5.40 -9.51 6.60
C LEU A 75 -6.55 -10.52 6.67
N ASP A 76 -7.07 -10.94 5.53
CA ASP A 76 -8.12 -11.95 5.44
C ASP A 76 -7.65 -13.30 6.01
N HIS A 77 -6.40 -13.65 5.75
CA HIS A 77 -5.78 -14.84 6.32
C HIS A 77 -5.64 -14.75 7.84
N VAL A 78 -5.10 -13.64 8.34
CA VAL A 78 -4.86 -13.47 9.78
C VAL A 78 -6.16 -13.32 10.57
N TYR A 79 -7.09 -12.49 10.09
CA TYR A 79 -8.31 -12.20 10.84
C TYR A 79 -9.42 -13.23 10.65
N ASN A 80 -9.52 -13.82 9.46
CA ASN A 80 -10.64 -14.66 9.08
C ASN A 80 -10.26 -16.11 8.79
N GLY A 81 -8.98 -16.46 8.88
CA GLY A 81 -8.49 -17.82 8.64
C GLY A 81 -8.62 -18.30 7.20
N LYS A 82 -8.73 -17.36 6.25
CA LYS A 82 -8.84 -17.70 4.83
C LYS A 82 -7.50 -18.13 4.26
N ASP A 83 -7.51 -19.05 3.30
CA ASP A 83 -6.33 -19.41 2.54
C ASP A 83 -5.88 -18.21 1.69
N MET A 84 -4.56 -18.01 1.60
CA MET A 84 -3.98 -16.92 0.78
C MET A 84 -4.27 -17.12 -0.70
N GLY A 85 -4.34 -18.37 -1.15
CA GLY A 85 -4.69 -18.70 -2.53
C GLY A 85 -3.63 -18.33 -3.54
N LYS A 86 -4.10 -17.97 -4.73
CA LYS A 86 -3.26 -17.69 -5.89
C LYS A 86 -3.64 -16.35 -6.52
N ILE A 87 -2.68 -15.78 -7.22
CA ILE A 87 -2.93 -14.67 -8.14
C ILE A 87 -3.02 -15.26 -9.54
N ASN A 88 -4.16 -15.06 -10.19
CA ASN A 88 -4.40 -15.57 -11.55
C ASN A 88 -4.35 -14.42 -12.55
N SER A 89 -3.57 -14.60 -13.60
CA SER A 89 -3.58 -13.72 -14.77
C SER A 89 -3.69 -14.58 -16.03
N GLU A 90 -3.86 -13.95 -17.17
CA GLU A 90 -3.84 -14.68 -18.45
C GLU A 90 -2.47 -15.27 -18.78
N PHE A 91 -1.39 -14.77 -18.13
CA PHE A 91 -0.02 -15.20 -18.40
C PHE A 91 0.48 -16.27 -17.45
N ALA A 92 -0.01 -16.29 -16.21
CA ALA A 92 0.48 -17.20 -15.19
C ALA A 92 -0.49 -17.27 -14.00
N SER A 93 -0.40 -18.38 -13.27
CA SER A 93 -1.04 -18.52 -11.96
C SER A 93 0.07 -18.64 -10.91
N LEU A 94 0.10 -17.71 -9.95
CA LEU A 94 1.19 -17.61 -8.99
C LEU A 94 0.67 -17.85 -7.57
N ASP A 95 1.34 -18.74 -6.85
CA ASP A 95 1.01 -18.99 -5.44
C ASP A 95 1.50 -17.86 -4.55
N ILE A 96 0.67 -17.49 -3.58
CA ILE A 96 1.11 -16.64 -2.47
C ILE A 96 1.68 -17.56 -1.42
N LYS A 97 2.98 -17.44 -1.13
CA LYS A 97 3.69 -18.39 -0.27
C LYS A 97 4.12 -17.76 1.04
N LYS A 98 4.06 -18.58 2.10
CA LYS A 98 4.72 -18.26 3.35
C LYS A 98 6.23 -18.43 3.14
N MET A 99 6.99 -17.35 3.32
CA MET A 99 8.42 -17.31 3.00
C MET A 99 9.33 -17.59 4.19
N THR A 100 8.77 -17.91 5.36
CA THR A 100 9.56 -18.17 6.56
C THR A 100 8.98 -19.32 7.37
N ASP A 101 9.88 -20.09 8.02
CA ASP A 101 9.53 -21.08 9.04
C ASP A 101 9.73 -20.54 10.46
N ASN A 102 10.09 -19.26 10.60
CA ASN A 102 10.33 -18.62 11.89
C ASN A 102 8.98 -18.26 12.54
N GLU A 103 8.57 -19.10 13.49
CA GLU A 103 7.28 -18.91 14.18
C GLU A 103 7.25 -17.64 15.04
N GLU A 104 8.36 -17.18 15.57
CA GLU A 104 8.43 -15.92 16.31
C GLU A 104 8.10 -14.74 15.42
N LEU A 105 8.59 -14.75 14.17
CA LEU A 105 8.31 -13.71 13.19
C LEU A 105 6.82 -13.70 12.79
N VAL A 106 6.26 -14.88 12.55
CA VAL A 106 4.84 -15.03 12.21
C VAL A 106 3.96 -14.55 13.36
N ASN A 107 4.31 -14.94 14.59
CA ASN A 107 3.57 -14.52 15.77
C ASN A 107 3.65 -13.01 16.00
N ALA A 108 4.81 -12.40 15.73
CA ALA A 108 4.97 -10.95 15.83
C ALA A 108 4.04 -10.21 14.86
N LEU A 109 3.90 -10.69 13.64
CA LEU A 109 2.95 -10.12 12.67
C LEU A 109 1.51 -10.27 13.19
N ASN A 110 1.15 -11.45 13.66
CA ASN A 110 -0.20 -11.71 14.19
C ASN A 110 -0.51 -10.82 15.39
N GLU A 111 0.41 -10.64 16.31
CA GLU A 111 0.24 -9.76 17.47
C GLU A 111 0.06 -8.31 17.05
N TYR A 112 0.88 -7.83 16.10
CA TYR A 112 0.77 -6.48 15.57
C TYR A 112 -0.62 -6.24 14.96
N LEU A 113 -1.06 -7.15 14.10
CA LEU A 113 -2.34 -7.02 13.39
C LEU A 113 -3.54 -7.16 14.32
N ASN A 114 -3.42 -7.88 15.43
CA ASN A 114 -4.50 -8.05 16.41
C ASN A 114 -4.49 -7.01 17.54
N ASN A 115 -3.48 -6.15 17.61
CA ASN A 115 -3.49 -5.02 18.52
C ASN A 115 -4.65 -4.09 18.14
N GLU A 116 -5.46 -3.68 19.12
CA GLU A 116 -6.69 -2.91 18.84
C GLU A 116 -6.42 -1.59 18.11
N ASP A 117 -5.40 -0.84 18.51
CA ASP A 117 -5.07 0.44 17.90
C ASP A 117 -4.61 0.26 16.44
N ASN A 118 -3.76 -0.73 16.19
CA ASN A 118 -3.30 -1.04 14.84
C ASN A 118 -4.46 -1.53 13.97
N LYS A 119 -5.32 -2.37 14.51
CA LYS A 119 -6.48 -2.89 13.79
C LYS A 119 -7.45 -1.77 13.42
N CYS A 120 -7.70 -0.83 14.32
CA CYS A 120 -8.55 0.33 14.04
C CYS A 120 -7.96 1.20 12.91
N ASP A 121 -6.66 1.46 12.94
CA ASP A 121 -5.99 2.23 11.89
C ASP A 121 -6.10 1.54 10.53
N ILE A 122 -5.83 0.24 10.51
CA ILE A 122 -5.91 -0.57 9.28
C ILE A 122 -7.33 -0.57 8.73
N GLU A 123 -8.34 -0.79 9.58
CA GLU A 123 -9.75 -0.80 9.16
C GLU A 123 -10.17 0.55 8.57
N ALA A 124 -9.69 1.66 9.11
CA ALA A 124 -9.98 2.98 8.56
C ALA A 124 -9.42 3.12 7.13
N HIS A 125 -8.24 2.61 6.87
CA HIS A 125 -7.64 2.60 5.53
C HIS A 125 -8.43 1.69 4.57
N ILE A 126 -8.84 0.52 5.04
CA ILE A 126 -9.65 -0.43 4.26
C ILE A 126 -11.00 0.18 3.90
N ASP A 127 -11.66 0.87 4.85
CA ASP A 127 -12.94 1.52 4.59
C ASP A 127 -12.82 2.55 3.46
N ARG A 128 -11.75 3.32 3.45
CA ARG A 128 -11.49 4.28 2.37
C ARG A 128 -11.28 3.59 1.02
N LEU A 129 -10.51 2.51 1.03
CA LEU A 129 -10.26 1.70 -0.18
C LEU A 129 -11.55 1.08 -0.70
N GLU A 130 -12.35 0.50 0.18
CA GLU A 130 -13.63 -0.10 -0.18
C GLU A 130 -14.55 0.91 -0.84
N LYS A 131 -14.69 2.09 -0.24
CA LYS A 131 -15.51 3.18 -0.82
C LYS A 131 -15.02 3.59 -2.21
N ALA A 132 -13.70 3.70 -2.38
CA ALA A 132 -13.11 4.03 -3.67
C ALA A 132 -13.38 2.94 -4.73
N LEU A 133 -13.27 1.67 -4.35
CA LEU A 133 -13.54 0.54 -5.24
C LEU A 133 -15.02 0.50 -5.65
N LEU A 134 -15.93 0.69 -4.69
CA LEU A 134 -17.36 0.69 -4.96
C LEU A 134 -17.74 1.85 -5.89
N SER A 135 -17.21 3.03 -5.66
CA SER A 135 -17.43 4.18 -6.52
C SER A 135 -16.93 3.92 -7.95
N TYR A 136 -15.75 3.33 -8.08
CA TYR A 136 -15.16 2.99 -9.38
C TYR A 136 -16.03 1.97 -10.14
N ARG A 137 -16.60 0.98 -9.45
CA ARG A 137 -17.45 -0.05 -10.05
C ARG A 137 -18.86 0.44 -10.35
N ASN A 138 -19.32 1.46 -9.64
CA ASN A 138 -20.66 2.03 -9.76
C ASN A 138 -20.66 3.08 -10.87
N LYS A 139 -20.86 2.63 -12.09
CA LYS A 139 -20.85 3.50 -13.26
C LYS A 139 -22.19 4.17 -13.48
#